data_737b6eb45b1faff95bd993d46a5b3d1b
#
_entry.id   737b6eb45b1faff95bd993d46a5b3d1b
#
_cell.length_a   1.000
_cell.length_b   1.000
_cell.length_c   1.000
_cell.angle_alpha   90.00
_cell.angle_beta   90.00
_cell.angle_gamma   90.00
#
_symmetry.space_group_name_H-M   'P 1'
#
loop_
_entity.id
_entity.type
_entity.pdbx_description
1 polymer ?
#
loop_
_entity_poly.entity_id
_entity_poly.type
_entity_poly.pdbx_seq_one_letter_code
_entity_poly.pdbx_strand_id
1 'polypeptide(L)'
;MLVSIASFGQRKQIQTAEEQLKKGKELVKVEKAMELLLKDSANRTNSKIWLLLCEALIKQYDQGNEKLYLKQKYDTTAFFNITRKLYHTMSSFDSVDVRNNPSRKPKYREKHAKLLNSIRPNLFNGGVFFIHAQDFKQAYSFFDDFILLDNLPLFTGYHYKNSDPLIPHAAYWAMYCGYKIQDATL
;
A
#
# COMPACT_ATOMS: atom_id res chain seq x y z
N MET A 1 -27.50 8.45 23.30
CA MET A 1 -27.61 6.97 23.22
C MET A 1 -27.11 6.33 21.91
N LEU A 2 -26.92 7.05 20.82
CA LEU A 2 -26.41 6.51 19.53
C LEU A 2 -24.91 6.14 19.52
N VAL A 3 -24.08 6.76 20.35
CA VAL A 3 -22.62 6.50 20.41
C VAL A 3 -22.26 5.11 20.92
N SER A 4 -23.09 4.49 21.76
CA SER A 4 -22.83 3.16 22.35
C SER A 4 -22.97 2.01 21.35
N ILE A 5 -23.92 2.09 20.41
CA ILE A 5 -24.20 1.03 19.43
C ILE A 5 -23.11 1.00 18.34
N ALA A 6 -22.67 2.16 17.86
CA ALA A 6 -21.58 2.27 16.89
C ALA A 6 -20.25 1.72 17.43
N SER A 7 -19.94 2.02 18.70
CA SER A 7 -18.74 1.50 19.38
C SER A 7 -18.74 -0.04 19.54
N PHE A 8 -19.91 -0.64 19.82
CA PHE A 8 -20.02 -2.10 19.94
C PHE A 8 -19.85 -2.81 18.59
N GLY A 9 -20.48 -2.28 17.53
CA GLY A 9 -20.32 -2.79 16.16
C GLY A 9 -18.87 -2.74 15.68
N GLN A 10 -18.17 -1.65 15.94
CA GLN A 10 -16.76 -1.48 15.61
C GLN A 10 -15.85 -2.49 16.34
N ARG A 11 -16.06 -2.70 17.65
CA ARG A 11 -15.28 -3.69 18.43
C ARG A 11 -15.43 -5.08 17.87
N LYS A 12 -16.66 -5.49 17.52
CA LYS A 12 -16.96 -6.79 16.91
C LYS A 12 -16.25 -6.94 15.55
N GLN A 13 -16.27 -5.90 14.71
CA GLN A 13 -15.58 -5.93 13.41
C GLN A 13 -14.06 -6.08 13.58
N ILE A 14 -13.45 -5.36 14.52
CA ILE A 14 -12.02 -5.47 14.84
C ILE A 14 -11.67 -6.88 15.32
N GLN A 15 -12.47 -7.45 16.24
CA GLN A 15 -12.24 -8.81 16.75
C GLN A 15 -12.37 -9.85 15.63
N THR A 16 -13.40 -9.75 14.79
CA THR A 16 -13.58 -10.64 13.63
C THR A 16 -12.39 -10.54 12.67
N ALA A 17 -11.88 -9.32 12.41
CA ALA A 17 -10.70 -9.12 11.58
C ALA A 17 -9.46 -9.81 12.16
N GLU A 18 -9.20 -9.69 13.47
CA GLU A 18 -8.10 -10.38 14.15
C GLU A 18 -8.20 -11.91 14.01
N GLU A 19 -9.39 -12.47 14.17
CA GLU A 19 -9.61 -13.90 14.03
C GLU A 19 -9.38 -14.40 12.60
N GLN A 20 -9.85 -13.66 11.59
CA GLN A 20 -9.66 -14.01 10.19
C GLN A 20 -8.19 -13.89 9.77
N LEU A 21 -7.48 -12.86 10.24
CA LEU A 21 -6.06 -12.69 9.99
C LEU A 21 -5.24 -13.84 10.59
N LYS A 22 -5.54 -14.27 11.82
CA LYS A 22 -4.88 -15.44 12.45
C LYS A 22 -5.07 -16.72 11.62
N LYS A 23 -6.25 -16.89 11.02
CA LYS A 23 -6.54 -18.04 10.17
C LYS A 23 -6.00 -17.91 8.73
N GLY A 24 -5.50 -16.73 8.34
CA GLY A 24 -5.09 -16.44 6.96
C GLY A 24 -6.24 -16.51 5.94
N LYS A 25 -7.47 -16.30 6.39
CA LYS A 25 -8.70 -16.43 5.58
C LYS A 25 -9.41 -15.08 5.45
N GLU A 26 -10.26 -14.96 4.44
CA GLU A 26 -11.14 -13.81 4.23
C GLU A 26 -10.40 -12.46 4.19
N LEU A 27 -9.12 -12.46 3.75
CA LEU A 27 -8.23 -11.29 3.83
C LEU A 27 -8.81 -10.06 3.12
N VAL A 28 -9.45 -10.25 1.96
CA VAL A 28 -10.13 -9.17 1.21
C VAL A 28 -11.31 -8.61 2.00
N LYS A 29 -12.04 -9.44 2.76
CA LYS A 29 -13.14 -8.95 3.61
C LYS A 29 -12.60 -8.15 4.78
N VAL A 30 -11.49 -8.60 5.39
CA VAL A 30 -10.80 -7.84 6.46
C VAL A 30 -10.35 -6.48 5.93
N GLU A 31 -9.68 -6.45 4.78
CA GLU A 31 -9.26 -5.21 4.13
C GLU A 31 -10.43 -4.24 3.98
N LYS A 32 -11.50 -4.67 3.29
CA LYS A 32 -12.69 -3.83 3.06
C LYS A 32 -13.35 -3.35 4.35
N ALA A 33 -13.41 -4.20 5.38
CA ALA A 33 -13.98 -3.83 6.68
C ALA A 33 -13.14 -2.76 7.38
N MET A 34 -11.81 -2.88 7.36
CA MET A 34 -10.91 -1.89 7.97
C MET A 34 -10.93 -0.57 7.19
N GLU A 35 -10.94 -0.62 5.87
CA GLU A 35 -11.10 0.58 5.04
C GLU A 35 -12.42 1.31 5.32
N LEU A 36 -13.51 0.55 5.47
CA LEU A 36 -14.81 1.12 5.80
C LEU A 36 -14.78 1.82 7.16
N LEU A 37 -14.14 1.22 8.16
CA LEU A 37 -13.97 1.86 9.47
C LEU A 37 -13.15 3.15 9.38
N LEU A 38 -12.11 3.20 8.54
CA LEU A 38 -11.26 4.38 8.36
C LEU A 38 -11.95 5.53 7.58
N LYS A 39 -13.08 5.28 6.92
CA LYS A 39 -13.90 6.36 6.35
C LYS A 39 -14.48 7.28 7.41
N ASP A 40 -14.79 6.73 8.59
CA ASP A 40 -15.20 7.55 9.73
C ASP A 40 -13.98 8.30 10.31
N SER A 41 -14.12 9.62 10.42
CA SER A 41 -13.06 10.50 10.93
C SER A 41 -12.62 10.16 12.35
N ALA A 42 -13.53 9.67 13.20
CA ALA A 42 -13.24 9.24 14.56
C ALA A 42 -12.27 8.05 14.62
N ASN A 43 -12.21 7.25 13.57
CA ASN A 43 -11.37 6.05 13.49
C ASN A 43 -10.00 6.30 12.83
N ARG A 44 -9.82 7.42 12.14
CA ARG A 44 -8.59 7.70 11.36
C ARG A 44 -7.32 7.74 12.18
N THR A 45 -7.42 7.99 13.49
CA THR A 45 -6.28 7.97 14.42
C THR A 45 -6.11 6.64 15.15
N ASN A 46 -6.99 5.67 14.91
CA ASN A 46 -6.92 4.37 15.58
C ASN A 46 -5.86 3.47 14.96
N SER A 47 -4.67 3.43 15.54
CA SER A 47 -3.54 2.63 15.07
C SER A 47 -3.87 1.14 14.91
N LYS A 48 -4.81 0.60 15.71
CA LYS A 48 -5.19 -0.82 15.62
C LYS A 48 -5.87 -1.16 14.30
N ILE A 49 -6.75 -0.28 13.80
CA ILE A 49 -7.44 -0.46 12.51
C ILE A 49 -6.42 -0.41 11.37
N TRP A 50 -5.49 0.54 11.41
CA TRP A 50 -4.41 0.64 10.43
C TRP A 50 -3.51 -0.60 10.41
N LEU A 51 -3.14 -1.13 11.59
CA LEU A 51 -2.32 -2.34 11.68
C LEU A 51 -3.02 -3.56 11.09
N LEU A 52 -4.31 -3.75 11.36
CA LEU A 52 -5.08 -4.85 10.79
C LEU A 52 -5.21 -4.72 9.27
N LEU A 53 -5.40 -3.50 8.77
CA LEU A 53 -5.41 -3.23 7.32
C LEU A 53 -4.05 -3.56 6.69
N CYS A 54 -2.96 -3.08 7.28
CA CYS A 54 -1.61 -3.40 6.81
C CYS A 54 -1.36 -4.91 6.80
N GLU A 55 -1.73 -5.62 7.88
CA GLU A 55 -1.55 -7.08 7.96
C GLU A 55 -2.37 -7.83 6.91
N ALA A 56 -3.62 -7.41 6.66
CA ALA A 56 -4.46 -7.99 5.62
C ALA A 56 -3.82 -7.85 4.23
N LEU A 57 -3.28 -6.67 3.92
CA LEU A 57 -2.61 -6.41 2.65
C LEU A 57 -1.28 -7.17 2.52
N ILE A 58 -0.47 -7.25 3.60
CA ILE A 58 0.76 -8.05 3.61
C ILE A 58 0.44 -9.51 3.28
N LYS A 59 -0.52 -10.11 3.98
CA LYS A 59 -0.89 -11.52 3.75
C LYS A 59 -1.44 -11.76 2.35
N GLN A 60 -2.19 -10.82 1.78
CA GLN A 60 -2.65 -10.92 0.39
C GLN A 60 -1.47 -10.85 -0.59
N TYR A 61 -0.54 -9.93 -0.36
CA TYR A 61 0.69 -9.81 -1.14
C TYR A 61 1.49 -11.12 -1.09
N ASP A 62 1.73 -11.64 0.11
CA ASP A 62 2.52 -12.86 0.32
C ASP A 62 1.87 -14.05 -0.40
N GLN A 63 0.56 -14.24 -0.29
CA GLN A 63 -0.18 -15.28 -1.00
C GLN A 63 -0.10 -15.14 -2.53
N GLY A 64 -0.18 -13.91 -3.03
CA GLY A 64 -0.05 -13.63 -4.46
C GLY A 64 1.37 -13.89 -4.96
N ASN A 65 2.37 -13.42 -4.22
CA ASN A 65 3.78 -13.60 -4.53
C ASN A 65 4.19 -15.08 -4.54
N GLU A 66 3.73 -15.86 -3.55
CA GLU A 66 3.94 -17.30 -3.49
C GLU A 66 3.38 -18.01 -4.72
N LYS A 67 2.12 -17.71 -5.09
CA LYS A 67 1.49 -18.31 -6.27
C LYS A 67 2.23 -17.97 -7.55
N LEU A 68 2.65 -16.73 -7.73
CA LEU A 68 3.42 -16.31 -8.90
C LEU A 68 4.80 -16.97 -8.94
N TYR A 69 5.49 -17.08 -7.80
CA TYR A 69 6.77 -17.78 -7.68
C TYR A 69 6.64 -19.26 -8.04
N LEU A 70 5.58 -19.92 -7.59
CA LEU A 70 5.27 -21.33 -7.91
C LEU A 70 4.67 -21.52 -9.32
N LYS A 71 4.60 -20.46 -10.14
CA LYS A 71 3.98 -20.45 -11.48
C LYS A 71 2.53 -20.94 -11.47
N GLN A 72 1.82 -20.74 -10.38
CA GLN A 72 0.39 -21.01 -10.28
C GLN A 72 -0.43 -19.86 -10.87
N LYS A 73 -1.64 -20.17 -11.33
CA LYS A 73 -2.55 -19.13 -11.84
C LYS A 73 -2.92 -18.14 -10.72
N TYR A 74 -2.61 -16.89 -10.93
CA TYR A 74 -2.99 -15.78 -10.06
C TYR A 74 -3.29 -14.53 -10.90
N ASP A 75 -4.12 -13.66 -10.37
CA ASP A 75 -4.41 -12.37 -11.01
C ASP A 75 -3.23 -11.40 -10.80
N THR A 76 -2.44 -11.23 -11.85
CA THR A 76 -1.25 -10.35 -11.83
C THR A 76 -1.63 -8.89 -11.64
N THR A 77 -2.78 -8.46 -12.17
CA THR A 77 -3.31 -7.11 -11.95
C THR A 77 -3.60 -6.89 -10.46
N ALA A 78 -4.29 -7.84 -9.82
CA ALA A 78 -4.56 -7.78 -8.38
C ALA A 78 -3.27 -7.76 -7.57
N PHE A 79 -2.24 -8.54 -7.93
CA PHE A 79 -0.93 -8.55 -7.27
C PHE A 79 -0.27 -7.16 -7.28
N PHE A 80 -0.17 -6.53 -8.45
CA PHE A 80 0.44 -5.21 -8.53
C PHE A 80 -0.38 -4.15 -7.81
N ASN A 81 -1.72 -4.20 -7.91
CA ASN A 81 -2.59 -3.27 -7.20
C ASN A 81 -2.46 -3.40 -5.66
N ILE A 82 -2.31 -4.62 -5.13
CA ILE A 82 -2.03 -4.82 -3.70
C ILE A 82 -0.66 -4.26 -3.33
N THR A 83 0.36 -4.45 -4.15
CA THR A 83 1.69 -3.86 -3.95
C THR A 83 1.58 -2.35 -3.78
N ARG A 84 0.97 -1.66 -4.73
CA ARG A 84 0.78 -0.21 -4.70
C ARG A 84 -0.02 0.24 -3.47
N LYS A 85 -1.09 -0.50 -3.16
CA LYS A 85 -1.94 -0.24 -2.00
C LYS A 85 -1.18 -0.35 -0.67
N LEU A 86 -0.23 -1.29 -0.55
CA LEU A 86 0.67 -1.39 0.61
C LEU A 86 1.46 -0.10 0.84
N TYR A 87 2.05 0.48 -0.22
CA TYR A 87 2.78 1.73 -0.11
C TYR A 87 1.90 2.88 0.38
N HIS A 88 0.74 3.07 -0.23
CA HIS A 88 -0.19 4.13 0.18
C HIS A 88 -0.71 3.95 1.61
N THR A 89 -1.05 2.71 1.98
CA THR A 89 -1.59 2.42 3.31
C THR A 89 -0.54 2.63 4.40
N MET A 90 0.68 2.09 4.21
CA MET A 90 1.73 2.22 5.22
C MET A 90 2.26 3.64 5.35
N SER A 91 2.33 4.40 4.25
CA SER A 91 2.69 5.82 4.27
C SER A 91 1.63 6.66 5.00
N SER A 92 0.35 6.37 4.77
CA SER A 92 -0.74 7.03 5.49
C SER A 92 -0.70 6.69 6.97
N PHE A 93 -0.45 5.43 7.32
CA PHE A 93 -0.32 5.01 8.70
C PHE A 93 0.90 5.62 9.39
N ASP A 94 2.04 5.75 8.71
CA ASP A 94 3.22 6.43 9.25
C ASP A 94 2.89 7.85 9.71
N SER A 95 2.10 8.59 8.92
CA SER A 95 1.63 9.94 9.28
C SER A 95 0.72 9.94 10.52
N VAL A 96 -0.08 8.89 10.70
CA VAL A 96 -0.92 8.70 11.89
C VAL A 96 -0.07 8.36 13.11
N ASP A 97 0.92 7.47 12.97
CA ASP A 97 1.82 7.05 14.06
C ASP A 97 2.64 8.24 14.59
N VAL A 98 3.15 9.09 13.69
CA VAL A 98 3.81 10.37 14.05
C VAL A 98 2.86 11.27 14.84
N ARG A 99 1.64 11.44 14.38
CA ARG A 99 0.63 12.32 15.03
C ARG A 99 0.25 11.81 16.41
N ASN A 100 0.13 10.51 16.56
CA ASN A 100 -0.25 9.89 17.83
C ASN A 100 0.91 9.91 18.85
N ASN A 101 2.16 10.07 18.39
CA ASN A 101 3.36 10.03 19.23
C ASN A 101 4.34 11.15 18.87
N PRO A 102 3.97 12.44 18.97
CA PRO A 102 4.77 13.56 18.48
C PRO A 102 6.14 13.71 19.15
N SER A 103 6.26 13.22 20.39
CA SER A 103 7.49 13.31 21.17
C SER A 103 8.40 12.07 21.02
N ARG A 104 8.04 11.10 20.18
CA ARG A 104 8.76 9.85 20.01
C ARG A 104 9.01 9.53 18.55
N LYS A 105 10.04 8.71 18.29
CA LYS A 105 10.26 8.13 16.97
C LYS A 105 9.04 7.26 16.60
N PRO A 106 8.54 7.34 15.35
CA PRO A 106 7.42 6.52 14.88
C PRO A 106 7.71 5.03 15.07
N LYS A 107 6.78 4.34 15.70
CA LYS A 107 6.99 2.96 16.18
C LYS A 107 7.12 1.95 15.03
N TYR A 108 6.38 2.17 13.94
CA TYR A 108 6.27 1.18 12.86
C TYR A 108 7.08 1.55 11.62
N ARG A 109 7.63 2.77 11.53
CA ARG A 109 8.35 3.30 10.36
C ARG A 109 9.44 2.37 9.86
N GLU A 110 10.37 1.98 10.71
CA GLU A 110 11.51 1.16 10.31
C GLU A 110 11.09 -0.19 9.75
N LYS A 111 10.15 -0.87 10.42
CA LYS A 111 9.61 -2.16 9.97
C LYS A 111 8.90 -2.04 8.63
N HIS A 112 8.06 -1.02 8.46
CA HIS A 112 7.31 -0.80 7.22
C HIS A 112 8.24 -0.39 6.08
N ALA A 113 9.18 0.52 6.33
CA ALA A 113 10.16 0.93 5.33
C ALA A 113 10.99 -0.26 4.83
N LYS A 114 11.46 -1.13 5.72
CA LYS A 114 12.22 -2.33 5.35
C LYS A 114 11.40 -3.28 4.47
N LEU A 115 10.15 -3.55 4.85
CA LEU A 115 9.25 -4.39 4.05
C LEU A 115 9.02 -3.78 2.67
N LEU A 116 8.60 -2.51 2.63
CA LEU A 116 8.30 -1.83 1.37
C LEU A 116 9.54 -1.73 0.47
N ASN A 117 10.72 -1.47 1.04
CA ASN A 117 11.97 -1.48 0.28
C ASN A 117 12.23 -2.84 -0.38
N SER A 118 11.96 -3.95 0.30
CA SER A 118 12.15 -5.29 -0.27
C SER A 118 11.24 -5.61 -1.46
N ILE A 119 10.06 -5.00 -1.51
CA ILE A 119 9.09 -5.19 -2.60
C ILE A 119 9.08 -4.04 -3.62
N ARG A 120 9.95 -3.05 -3.43
CA ARG A 120 10.03 -1.84 -4.28
C ARG A 120 10.17 -2.14 -5.78
N PRO A 121 10.95 -3.14 -6.22
CA PRO A 121 11.02 -3.50 -7.64
C PRO A 121 9.66 -3.80 -8.26
N ASN A 122 8.68 -4.25 -7.48
CA ASN A 122 7.34 -4.55 -8.00
C ASN A 122 6.51 -3.30 -8.34
N LEU A 123 6.88 -2.11 -7.87
CA LEU A 123 6.28 -0.88 -8.41
C LEU A 123 6.74 -0.64 -9.84
N PHE A 124 8.06 -0.75 -10.11
CA PHE A 124 8.57 -0.61 -11.47
C PHE A 124 8.01 -1.69 -12.40
N ASN A 125 8.04 -2.95 -11.96
CA ASN A 125 7.51 -4.09 -12.71
C ASN A 125 6.00 -3.95 -12.99
N GLY A 126 5.24 -3.40 -12.05
CA GLY A 126 3.83 -3.09 -12.24
C GLY A 126 3.61 -2.06 -13.34
N GLY A 127 4.42 -1.00 -13.38
CA GLY A 127 4.41 -0.02 -14.47
C GLY A 127 4.65 -0.68 -15.83
N VAL A 128 5.68 -1.54 -15.92
CA VAL A 128 5.98 -2.30 -17.16
C VAL A 128 4.84 -3.23 -17.54
N PHE A 129 4.26 -3.94 -16.57
CA PHE A 129 3.10 -4.82 -16.80
C PHE A 129 1.93 -4.06 -17.40
N PHE A 130 1.58 -2.89 -16.87
CA PHE A 130 0.47 -2.09 -17.38
C PHE A 130 0.76 -1.43 -18.73
N ILE A 131 2.04 -1.13 -19.06
CA ILE A 131 2.41 -0.74 -20.45
C ILE A 131 2.07 -1.87 -21.42
N HIS A 132 2.46 -3.11 -21.11
CA HIS A 132 2.13 -4.27 -21.97
C HIS A 132 0.63 -4.52 -22.08
N ALA A 133 -0.13 -4.22 -21.03
CA ALA A 133 -1.59 -4.27 -21.06
C ALA A 133 -2.24 -3.05 -21.74
N GLN A 134 -1.45 -2.08 -22.22
CA GLN A 134 -1.90 -0.80 -22.79
C GLN A 134 -2.74 0.06 -21.84
N ASP A 135 -2.68 -0.21 -20.55
CA ASP A 135 -3.28 0.65 -19.51
C ASP A 135 -2.27 1.70 -19.04
N PHE A 136 -2.06 2.70 -19.90
CA PHE A 136 -1.05 3.74 -19.69
C PHE A 136 -1.35 4.59 -18.43
N LYS A 137 -2.61 4.72 -18.05
CA LYS A 137 -2.98 5.46 -16.85
C LYS A 137 -2.51 4.74 -15.57
N GLN A 138 -2.72 3.44 -15.48
CA GLN A 138 -2.18 2.65 -14.40
C GLN A 138 -0.65 2.61 -14.43
N ALA A 139 -0.05 2.38 -15.61
CA ALA A 139 1.41 2.37 -15.79
C ALA A 139 2.05 3.68 -15.28
N TYR A 140 1.50 4.83 -15.69
CA TYR A 140 1.94 6.13 -15.20
C TYR A 140 1.93 6.19 -13.68
N SER A 141 0.81 5.79 -13.07
CA SER A 141 0.66 5.84 -11.61
C SER A 141 1.68 4.98 -10.87
N PHE A 142 2.08 3.85 -11.43
CA PHE A 142 3.11 2.98 -10.85
C PHE A 142 4.51 3.58 -10.93
N PHE A 143 4.88 4.16 -12.07
CA PHE A 143 6.18 4.83 -12.22
C PHE A 143 6.27 6.10 -11.39
N ASP A 144 5.19 6.86 -11.31
CA ASP A 144 5.10 8.07 -10.48
C ASP A 144 5.28 7.71 -9.00
N ASP A 145 4.54 6.72 -8.49
CA ASP A 145 4.74 6.22 -7.13
C ASP A 145 6.18 5.77 -6.89
N PHE A 146 6.80 5.04 -7.85
CA PHE A 146 8.18 4.57 -7.72
C PHE A 146 9.18 5.73 -7.58
N ILE A 147 8.98 6.83 -8.32
CA ILE A 147 9.82 8.03 -8.28
C ILE A 147 9.60 8.82 -6.99
N LEU A 148 8.33 8.99 -6.60
CA LEU A 148 7.94 9.85 -5.48
C LEU A 148 8.25 9.25 -4.10
N LEU A 149 8.60 7.96 -4.00
CA LEU A 149 8.95 7.32 -2.72
C LEU A 149 10.06 8.05 -1.96
N ASP A 150 11.03 8.63 -2.67
CA ASP A 150 12.14 9.36 -2.05
C ASP A 150 11.68 10.58 -1.23
N ASN A 151 10.52 11.13 -1.56
CA ASN A 151 9.94 12.28 -0.87
C ASN A 151 9.13 11.88 0.40
N LEU A 152 8.91 10.58 0.63
CA LEU A 152 8.13 10.13 1.76
C LEU A 152 8.99 10.02 3.02
N PRO A 153 8.53 10.54 4.18
CA PRO A 153 9.26 10.42 5.45
C PRO A 153 9.66 8.99 5.83
N LEU A 154 8.90 8.03 5.33
CA LEU A 154 9.15 6.59 5.50
C LEU A 154 10.50 6.15 4.92
N PHE A 155 10.98 6.81 3.86
CA PHE A 155 12.17 6.43 3.09
C PHE A 155 13.33 7.42 3.17
N THR A 156 13.28 8.39 4.07
CA THR A 156 14.30 9.45 4.19
C THR A 156 15.75 8.92 4.25
N GLY A 157 15.96 7.70 4.79
CA GLY A 157 17.29 7.10 4.89
C GLY A 157 17.74 6.28 3.68
N TYR A 158 16.92 6.14 2.63
CA TYR A 158 17.23 5.29 1.47
C TYR A 158 17.86 6.03 0.31
N HIS A 159 17.57 7.33 0.15
CA HIS A 159 18.16 8.20 -0.89
C HIS A 159 18.03 7.66 -2.31
N TYR A 160 16.87 7.10 -2.67
CA TYR A 160 16.63 6.44 -3.97
C TYR A 160 16.98 7.32 -5.16
N LYS A 161 16.66 8.61 -5.10
CA LYS A 161 16.93 9.57 -6.18
C LYS A 161 18.40 9.57 -6.61
N ASN A 162 19.32 9.33 -5.67
CA ASN A 162 20.75 9.36 -5.92
C ASN A 162 21.37 7.96 -6.05
N SER A 163 20.70 6.92 -5.56
CA SER A 163 21.27 5.57 -5.45
C SER A 163 20.64 4.55 -6.39
N ASP A 164 19.42 4.80 -6.90
CA ASP A 164 18.71 3.83 -7.72
C ASP A 164 18.81 4.15 -9.21
N PRO A 165 19.50 3.32 -10.01
CA PRO A 165 19.67 3.52 -11.45
C PRO A 165 18.34 3.41 -12.23
N LEU A 166 17.28 2.87 -11.64
CA LEU A 166 15.97 2.76 -12.30
C LEU A 166 15.17 4.07 -12.25
N ILE A 167 15.53 5.06 -11.44
CA ILE A 167 14.81 6.34 -11.36
C ILE A 167 14.71 7.04 -12.73
N PRO A 168 15.82 7.23 -13.50
CA PRO A 168 15.72 7.81 -14.84
C PRO A 168 14.84 7.00 -15.80
N HIS A 169 14.89 5.69 -15.71
CA HIS A 169 14.03 4.80 -16.53
C HIS A 169 12.56 4.97 -16.17
N ALA A 170 12.24 5.01 -14.87
CA ALA A 170 10.87 5.23 -14.40
C ALA A 170 10.34 6.60 -14.87
N ALA A 171 11.17 7.65 -14.80
CA ALA A 171 10.80 8.98 -15.29
C ALA A 171 10.54 9.00 -16.81
N TYR A 172 11.38 8.32 -17.59
CA TYR A 172 11.14 8.15 -19.03
C TYR A 172 9.79 7.46 -19.32
N TRP A 173 9.52 6.35 -18.63
CA TRP A 173 8.28 5.61 -18.84
C TRP A 173 7.05 6.36 -18.32
N ALA A 174 7.16 7.12 -17.23
CA ALA A 174 6.08 7.99 -16.78
C ALA A 174 5.75 9.05 -17.84
N MET A 175 6.77 9.71 -18.40
CA MET A 175 6.59 10.67 -19.49
C MET A 175 5.97 10.03 -20.73
N TYR A 176 6.43 8.85 -21.14
CA TYR A 176 5.84 8.09 -22.25
C TYR A 176 4.36 7.77 -22.01
N CYS A 177 4.00 7.33 -20.81
CA CYS A 177 2.62 7.06 -20.44
C CYS A 177 1.77 8.33 -20.49
N GLY A 178 2.28 9.45 -19.94
CA GLY A 178 1.61 10.75 -20.01
C GLY A 178 1.30 11.18 -21.44
N TYR A 179 2.27 11.03 -22.36
CA TYR A 179 2.05 11.28 -23.78
C TYR A 179 0.96 10.38 -24.37
N LYS A 180 0.93 9.08 -24.01
CA LYS A 180 -0.07 8.13 -24.50
C LYS A 180 -1.48 8.41 -23.99
N ILE A 181 -1.62 8.97 -22.80
CA ILE A 181 -2.93 9.37 -22.24
C ILE A 181 -3.42 10.69 -22.86
N GLN A 182 -2.54 11.44 -23.50
CA GLN A 182 -2.83 12.77 -24.05
C GLN A 182 -3.39 13.74 -23.00
N ASP A 183 -2.95 13.60 -21.77
CA ASP A 183 -3.34 14.46 -20.68
C ASP A 183 -2.22 15.48 -20.40
N ALA A 184 -2.43 16.72 -20.86
CA ALA A 184 -1.48 17.81 -20.70
C ALA A 184 -1.26 18.23 -19.21
N THR A 185 -2.08 17.71 -18.28
CA THR A 185 -1.98 18.00 -16.85
C THR A 185 -1.09 17.01 -16.09
N LEU A 186 -0.62 15.94 -16.71
CA LEU A 186 0.26 14.92 -16.14
C LEU A 186 1.78 15.25 -16.26
#